data_af367e473960884e23f96e6183bf2f6e
#
_entry.id   af367e473960884e23f96e6183bf2f6e
#
_cell.length_a   1.000
_cell.length_b   1.000
_cell.length_c   1.000
_cell.angle_alpha   90.00
_cell.angle_beta   90.00
_cell.angle_gamma   90.00
#
_symmetry.space_group_name_H-M   'P 1'
#
loop_
_entity.id
_entity.type
_entity.pdbx_description
1 polymer ?
#
loop_
_entity_poly.entity_id
_entity_poly.type
_entity_poly.pdbx_seq_one_letter_code
_entity_poly.pdbx_strand_id
1 'polypeptide(L)'
;YYVSSKTGNDSNDGLTGESAFASLFAINRLALKPGDHILLACGSVFEKQFLQIRDSGTKQMPIVIGSYGCGEDPLIKTDGQGIWYQDYGKELDSPTHVYHGYVSSAVLLFDAEYIIIQDIEITNSADKVIGENYSQADKMERTGVAVVAKEKGLRCGISLRNLKIHDVHGNVYDKHMNNGGIYMLVINISMNIMEMF
;
A
#
# COMPACT_ATOMS: atom_id res chain seq x y z
N TYR A 1 -1.32 16.59 6.15
CA TYR A 1 0.05 16.72 5.62
C TYR A 1 -0.01 16.84 4.12
N TYR A 2 0.78 17.73 3.57
CA TYR A 2 0.90 17.99 2.13
C TYR A 2 2.20 17.40 1.61
N VAL A 3 2.15 16.78 0.43
CA VAL A 3 3.32 16.15 -0.21
C VAL A 3 3.36 16.55 -1.68
N SER A 4 4.49 17.06 -2.16
CA SER A 4 4.70 17.46 -3.56
C SER A 4 6.07 17.02 -4.02
N SER A 5 6.16 16.11 -4.96
CA SER A 5 7.44 15.70 -5.53
C SER A 5 8.11 16.78 -6.38
N LYS A 6 7.36 17.84 -6.73
CA LYS A 6 7.83 18.96 -7.58
C LYS A 6 8.38 20.13 -6.78
N THR A 7 7.73 20.46 -5.66
CA THR A 7 8.01 21.71 -4.91
C THR A 7 8.27 21.47 -3.43
N GLY A 8 8.09 20.25 -2.95
CA GLY A 8 8.26 19.90 -1.55
C GLY A 8 9.72 19.78 -1.11
N ASN A 9 9.90 19.73 0.20
CA ASN A 9 11.19 19.47 0.86
C ASN A 9 10.93 18.68 2.15
N ASP A 10 11.61 17.55 2.35
CA ASP A 10 11.42 16.70 3.53
C ASP A 10 11.94 17.31 4.84
N SER A 11 12.57 18.48 4.77
CA SER A 11 12.89 19.29 5.97
C SER A 11 11.74 20.22 6.41
N ASN A 12 10.67 20.31 5.62
CA ASN A 12 9.47 21.07 5.96
C ASN A 12 8.64 20.34 7.02
N ASP A 13 7.57 20.99 7.48
CA ASP A 13 6.60 20.42 8.43
C ASP A 13 5.41 19.69 7.77
N GLY A 14 5.24 19.90 6.46
CA GLY A 14 4.15 19.32 5.67
C GLY A 14 2.75 19.84 6.01
N LEU A 15 2.63 20.95 6.75
CA LEU A 15 1.33 21.40 7.24
C LEU A 15 0.57 22.30 6.25
N THR A 16 1.24 22.82 5.23
CA THR A 16 0.62 23.59 4.14
C THR A 16 1.16 23.14 2.78
N GLY A 17 0.50 23.54 1.70
CA GLY A 17 0.98 23.25 0.35
C GLY A 17 2.35 23.90 0.05
N GLU A 18 2.64 25.05 0.65
CA GLU A 18 3.91 25.77 0.51
C GLU A 18 5.03 25.15 1.34
N SER A 19 4.67 24.48 2.47
CA SER A 19 5.61 23.74 3.30
C SER A 19 5.48 22.23 3.14
N ALA A 20 5.08 21.76 1.94
CA ALA A 20 4.89 20.35 1.65
C ALA A 20 6.19 19.53 1.81
N PHE A 21 6.06 18.27 2.19
CA PHE A 21 7.13 17.28 2.09
C PHE A 21 7.43 16.97 0.60
N ALA A 22 8.65 16.52 0.30
CA ALA A 22 9.02 16.10 -1.05
C ALA A 22 8.69 14.63 -1.34
N SER A 23 8.65 13.78 -0.33
CA SER A 23 8.58 12.34 -0.50
C SER A 23 7.54 11.66 0.37
N LEU A 24 7.08 10.49 -0.08
CA LEU A 24 6.23 9.60 0.71
C LEU A 24 7.00 9.00 1.91
N PHE A 25 8.32 8.99 1.87
CA PHE A 25 9.15 8.54 2.99
C PHE A 25 9.05 9.45 4.21
N ALA A 26 8.78 10.74 4.02
CA ALA A 26 8.48 11.63 5.13
C ALA A 26 7.19 11.19 5.84
N ILE A 27 6.14 10.83 5.10
CA ILE A 27 4.88 10.32 5.65
C ILE A 27 5.07 9.00 6.39
N ASN A 28 5.85 8.07 5.84
CA ASN A 28 6.09 6.76 6.46
C ASN A 28 6.79 6.83 7.82
N ARG A 29 7.34 8.00 8.20
CA ARG A 29 7.99 8.24 9.51
C ARG A 29 7.07 8.91 10.52
N LEU A 30 5.90 9.38 10.09
CA LEU A 30 4.96 10.03 10.98
C LEU A 30 4.18 9.01 11.80
N ALA A 31 3.80 9.40 13.00
CA ALA A 31 2.75 8.74 13.76
C ALA A 31 1.43 9.45 13.45
N LEU A 32 0.63 8.86 12.58
CA LEU A 32 -0.64 9.43 12.15
C LEU A 32 -1.70 9.27 13.24
N LYS A 33 -2.62 10.21 13.26
CA LYS A 33 -3.72 10.25 14.23
C LYS A 33 -5.08 10.19 13.51
N PRO A 34 -6.14 9.77 14.19
CA PRO A 34 -7.49 9.88 13.65
C PRO A 34 -7.80 11.30 13.18
N GLY A 35 -8.26 11.40 11.93
CA GLY A 35 -8.56 12.67 11.27
C GLY A 35 -7.40 13.29 10.50
N ASP A 36 -6.22 12.69 10.49
CA ASP A 36 -5.11 13.17 9.66
C ASP A 36 -5.42 12.96 8.18
N HIS A 37 -5.03 13.94 7.38
CA HIS A 37 -5.11 13.91 5.93
C HIS A 37 -3.71 13.94 5.33
N ILE A 38 -3.42 13.01 4.43
CA ILE A 38 -2.22 12.96 3.60
C ILE A 38 -2.64 13.34 2.19
N LEU A 39 -2.24 14.52 1.75
CA LEU A 39 -2.67 15.11 0.49
C LEU A 39 -1.48 15.20 -0.46
N LEU A 40 -1.57 14.47 -1.55
CA LEU A 40 -0.55 14.43 -2.60
C LEU A 40 -0.87 15.50 -3.66
N ALA A 41 0.11 16.30 -4.06
CA ALA A 41 -0.11 17.34 -5.07
C ALA A 41 -0.45 16.73 -6.43
N CYS A 42 -1.50 17.20 -7.08
CA CYS A 42 -1.84 16.84 -8.45
C CYS A 42 -0.64 17.02 -9.40
N GLY A 43 -0.47 16.07 -10.31
CA GLY A 43 0.65 16.00 -11.24
C GLY A 43 2.01 15.67 -10.63
N SER A 44 2.08 15.33 -9.33
CA SER A 44 3.29 14.76 -8.72
C SER A 44 3.50 13.32 -9.17
N VAL A 45 4.76 12.93 -9.36
CA VAL A 45 5.17 11.54 -9.57
C VAL A 45 6.14 11.14 -8.46
N PHE A 46 5.81 10.11 -7.72
CA PHE A 46 6.60 9.58 -6.62
C PHE A 46 7.31 8.30 -7.09
N GLU A 47 8.43 8.48 -7.81
CA GLU A 47 9.19 7.36 -8.40
C GLU A 47 9.93 6.56 -7.35
N LYS A 48 9.81 5.23 -7.42
CA LYS A 48 10.43 4.26 -6.49
C LYS A 48 10.06 4.53 -5.03
N GLN A 49 8.85 5.05 -4.83
CA GLN A 49 8.32 5.36 -3.51
C GLN A 49 7.05 4.54 -3.22
N PHE A 50 6.68 4.49 -1.96
CA PHE A 50 5.56 3.72 -1.45
C PHE A 50 5.02 4.33 -0.16
N LEU A 51 3.79 3.97 0.20
CA LEU A 51 3.19 4.29 1.50
C LEU A 51 3.01 3.02 2.34
N GLN A 52 3.40 3.09 3.60
CA GLN A 52 3.15 2.03 4.59
C GLN A 52 2.46 2.64 5.81
N ILE A 53 1.18 2.33 5.97
CA ILE A 53 0.34 2.87 7.05
C ILE A 53 0.04 1.75 8.04
N ARG A 54 0.39 1.99 9.30
CA ARG A 54 0.14 1.10 10.45
C ARG A 54 -0.76 1.75 11.51
N ASP A 55 -1.03 3.02 11.34
CA ASP A 55 -1.91 3.80 12.22
C ASP A 55 -3.36 3.68 11.75
N SER A 56 -4.28 3.96 12.65
CA SER A 56 -5.71 3.83 12.40
C SER A 56 -6.43 5.14 12.67
N GLY A 57 -7.42 5.42 11.82
CA GLY A 57 -8.43 6.41 12.12
C GLY A 57 -9.51 5.88 13.07
N THR A 58 -10.63 6.58 13.10
CA THR A 58 -11.88 6.12 13.71
C THR A 58 -13.01 6.29 12.70
N LYS A 59 -14.17 5.70 12.99
CA LYS A 59 -15.35 5.85 12.13
C LYS A 59 -15.74 7.32 11.90
N GLN A 60 -15.57 8.17 12.92
CA GLN A 60 -15.90 9.59 12.86
C GLN A 60 -14.75 10.44 12.31
N MET A 61 -13.51 9.97 12.46
CA MET A 61 -12.30 10.66 12.05
C MET A 61 -11.37 9.66 11.33
N PRO A 62 -11.70 9.23 10.10
CA PRO A 62 -10.82 8.37 9.34
C PRO A 62 -9.51 9.11 8.98
N ILE A 63 -8.43 8.36 8.76
CA ILE A 63 -7.26 8.89 8.08
C ILE A 63 -7.56 8.90 6.59
N VAL A 64 -7.29 10.01 5.92
CA VAL A 64 -7.56 10.17 4.49
C VAL A 64 -6.25 10.33 3.73
N ILE A 65 -6.07 9.53 2.69
CA ILE A 65 -4.99 9.65 1.72
C ILE A 65 -5.64 10.06 0.41
N GLY A 66 -5.26 11.21 -0.13
CA GLY A 66 -5.89 11.74 -1.33
C GLY A 66 -5.01 12.75 -2.06
N SER A 67 -5.62 13.53 -2.94
CA SER A 67 -4.93 14.54 -3.72
C SER A 67 -5.33 15.96 -3.31
N TYR A 68 -4.52 16.94 -3.70
CA TYR A 68 -4.85 18.37 -3.63
C TYR A 68 -4.34 19.11 -4.86
N GLY A 69 -4.90 20.29 -5.08
CA GLY A 69 -4.64 21.09 -6.27
C GLY A 69 -5.55 20.65 -7.43
N CYS A 70 -5.15 20.98 -8.63
CA CYS A 70 -5.89 20.62 -9.85
C CYS A 70 -4.93 20.10 -10.93
N GLY A 71 -5.46 19.25 -11.80
CA GLY A 71 -4.70 18.60 -12.87
C GLY A 71 -4.79 17.09 -12.82
N GLU A 72 -3.75 16.41 -13.29
CA GLU A 72 -3.67 14.96 -13.27
C GLU A 72 -3.53 14.43 -11.85
N ASP A 73 -4.09 13.26 -11.57
CA ASP A 73 -3.94 12.61 -10.29
C ASP A 73 -2.46 12.39 -9.95
N PRO A 74 -2.08 12.48 -8.67
CA PRO A 74 -0.72 12.15 -8.28
C PRO A 74 -0.44 10.67 -8.50
N LEU A 75 0.72 10.34 -9.08
CA LEU A 75 1.14 8.97 -9.37
C LEU A 75 2.12 8.45 -8.32
N ILE A 76 1.78 7.34 -7.69
CA ILE A 76 2.71 6.51 -6.91
C ILE A 76 3.26 5.43 -7.83
N LYS A 77 4.53 5.58 -8.23
CA LYS A 77 5.24 4.67 -9.13
C LYS A 77 6.28 3.89 -8.35
N THR A 78 5.91 2.70 -7.89
CA THR A 78 6.67 1.98 -6.87
C THR A 78 7.80 1.15 -7.44
N ASP A 79 7.63 0.55 -8.60
CA ASP A 79 8.66 -0.22 -9.33
C ASP A 79 9.39 -1.26 -8.44
N GLY A 80 8.62 -2.06 -7.72
CA GLY A 80 9.15 -3.14 -6.87
C GLY A 80 9.68 -2.70 -5.50
N GLN A 81 9.56 -1.43 -5.12
CA GLN A 81 9.85 -0.98 -3.75
C GLN A 81 8.69 -1.31 -2.79
N GLY A 82 8.75 -0.84 -1.55
CA GLY A 82 7.69 -1.09 -0.56
C GLY A 82 7.59 -2.56 -0.18
N ILE A 83 8.74 -3.21 -0.01
CA ILE A 83 8.85 -4.65 0.26
C ILE A 83 8.44 -4.95 1.69
N TRP A 84 7.59 -5.96 1.86
CA TRP A 84 7.24 -6.54 3.14
C TRP A 84 7.24 -8.06 3.06
N TYR A 85 7.37 -8.74 4.18
CA TYR A 85 7.35 -10.18 4.26
C TYR A 85 5.97 -10.68 4.66
N GLN A 86 5.44 -11.56 3.83
CA GLN A 86 4.19 -12.24 4.06
C GLN A 86 4.47 -13.65 4.56
N ASP A 87 3.78 -14.05 5.62
CA ASP A 87 3.84 -15.38 6.18
C ASP A 87 2.46 -15.76 6.70
N TYR A 88 1.87 -16.78 6.10
CA TYR A 88 0.55 -17.30 6.48
C TYR A 88 0.59 -18.42 7.53
N GLY A 89 1.80 -18.79 7.99
CA GLY A 89 2.02 -19.90 8.86
C GLY A 89 2.27 -21.24 8.12
N LYS A 90 3.00 -22.11 8.80
CA LYS A 90 3.42 -23.41 8.24
C LYS A 90 2.26 -24.35 7.94
N GLU A 91 1.14 -24.19 8.60
CA GLU A 91 -0.05 -25.02 8.44
C GLU A 91 -0.63 -24.94 7.03
N LEU A 92 -0.35 -23.86 6.33
CA LEU A 92 -0.78 -23.67 4.95
C LEU A 92 0.27 -24.11 3.92
N ASP A 93 1.52 -24.29 4.33
CA ASP A 93 2.57 -24.78 3.45
C ASP A 93 2.31 -26.25 3.04
N SER A 94 2.57 -26.53 1.79
CA SER A 94 2.57 -27.87 1.23
C SER A 94 3.77 -28.06 0.31
N PRO A 95 4.10 -29.30 -0.09
CA PRO A 95 5.22 -29.53 -1.00
C PRO A 95 5.14 -28.78 -2.34
N THR A 96 3.95 -28.36 -2.70
CA THR A 96 3.68 -27.66 -3.98
C THR A 96 3.27 -26.20 -3.81
N HIS A 97 3.15 -25.72 -2.55
CA HIS A 97 2.61 -24.40 -2.26
C HIS A 97 3.32 -23.82 -1.04
N VAL A 98 3.93 -22.67 -1.24
CA VAL A 98 4.61 -21.91 -0.18
C VAL A 98 3.81 -20.63 0.07
N TYR A 99 3.34 -20.46 1.29
CA TYR A 99 2.50 -19.34 1.70
C TYR A 99 3.29 -18.26 2.44
N HIS A 100 4.54 -18.08 2.09
CA HIS A 100 5.39 -17.01 2.62
C HIS A 100 6.32 -16.48 1.53
N GLY A 101 6.65 -15.22 1.62
CA GLY A 101 7.53 -14.58 0.65
C GLY A 101 7.53 -13.06 0.75
N TYR A 102 8.36 -12.45 -0.07
CA TYR A 102 8.42 -11.00 -0.17
C TYR A 102 7.42 -10.48 -1.19
N VAL A 103 6.68 -9.45 -0.80
CA VAL A 103 5.70 -8.75 -1.64
C VAL A 103 6.08 -7.27 -1.69
N SER A 104 6.05 -6.68 -2.88
CA SER A 104 6.13 -5.24 -3.06
C SER A 104 4.72 -4.65 -3.13
N SER A 105 4.45 -3.62 -2.35
CA SER A 105 3.15 -2.91 -2.39
C SER A 105 3.36 -1.41 -2.51
N ALA A 106 2.64 -0.78 -3.44
CA ALA A 106 2.70 0.67 -3.58
C ALA A 106 2.05 1.36 -2.39
N VAL A 107 0.94 0.82 -1.90
CA VAL A 107 0.33 1.23 -0.63
C VAL A 107 0.08 -0.03 0.20
N LEU A 108 0.66 -0.07 1.39
CA LEU A 108 0.43 -1.13 2.38
C LEU A 108 -0.32 -0.56 3.58
N LEU A 109 -1.51 -1.08 3.84
CA LEU A 109 -2.25 -0.88 5.08
C LEU A 109 -2.07 -2.13 5.95
N PHE A 110 -1.30 -2.02 7.03
CA PHE A 110 -0.97 -3.16 7.89
C PHE A 110 -1.59 -2.99 9.27
N ASP A 111 -2.54 -3.83 9.60
CA ASP A 111 -3.33 -3.76 10.84
C ASP A 111 -4.02 -2.41 11.07
N ALA A 112 -4.27 -1.66 10.01
CA ALA A 112 -4.89 -0.34 10.03
C ALA A 112 -6.42 -0.43 9.85
N GLU A 113 -7.13 0.54 10.40
CA GLU A 113 -8.58 0.68 10.32
C GLU A 113 -9.00 2.11 9.99
N TYR A 114 -10.18 2.25 9.40
CA TYR A 114 -10.79 3.55 9.08
C TYR A 114 -9.85 4.43 8.26
N ILE A 115 -9.40 3.88 7.13
CA ILE A 115 -8.55 4.54 6.15
C ILE A 115 -9.36 4.75 4.86
N ILE A 116 -9.29 5.94 4.31
CA ILE A 116 -9.82 6.28 2.99
C ILE A 116 -8.64 6.56 2.07
N ILE A 117 -8.57 5.89 0.92
CA ILE A 117 -7.61 6.18 -0.14
C ILE A 117 -8.41 6.59 -1.36
N GLN A 118 -8.11 7.75 -1.93
CA GLN A 118 -8.88 8.29 -3.05
C GLN A 118 -8.07 9.20 -3.98
N ASP A 119 -8.54 9.30 -5.24
CA ASP A 119 -8.04 10.26 -6.22
C ASP A 119 -6.52 10.16 -6.46
N ILE A 120 -6.02 8.93 -6.65
CA ILE A 120 -4.59 8.62 -6.81
C ILE A 120 -4.42 7.61 -7.94
N GLU A 121 -3.37 7.78 -8.72
CA GLU A 121 -2.88 6.82 -9.69
C GLU A 121 -1.75 5.99 -9.08
N ILE A 122 -1.74 4.69 -9.35
CA ILE A 122 -0.81 3.74 -8.72
C ILE A 122 -0.29 2.77 -9.78
N THR A 123 1.04 2.61 -9.83
CA THR A 123 1.72 1.57 -10.62
C THR A 123 2.77 0.85 -9.78
N ASN A 124 3.03 -0.41 -10.11
CA ASN A 124 4.07 -1.21 -9.50
C ASN A 124 4.69 -2.14 -10.56
N SER A 125 5.39 -1.53 -11.49
CA SER A 125 5.92 -2.19 -12.68
C SER A 125 7.17 -3.01 -12.38
N ALA A 126 7.44 -4.00 -13.25
CA ALA A 126 8.76 -4.60 -13.37
C ALA A 126 9.56 -3.87 -14.44
N ASP A 127 10.87 -3.70 -14.20
CA ASP A 127 11.79 -3.06 -15.15
C ASP A 127 11.97 -3.87 -16.44
N LYS A 128 11.56 -5.13 -16.44
CA LYS A 128 11.64 -6.03 -17.60
C LYS A 128 10.26 -6.52 -17.96
N VAL A 129 10.00 -6.55 -19.26
CA VAL A 129 8.86 -7.29 -19.79
C VAL A 129 8.99 -8.75 -19.36
N ILE A 130 7.94 -9.31 -18.77
CA ILE A 130 7.87 -10.70 -18.37
C ILE A 130 8.09 -11.56 -19.60
N GLY A 131 9.24 -12.23 -19.70
CA GLY A 131 9.62 -13.09 -20.79
C GLY A 131 10.10 -14.46 -20.29
N GLU A 132 10.51 -15.32 -21.21
CA GLU A 132 10.89 -16.70 -20.93
C GLU A 132 12.06 -16.88 -19.94
N ASN A 133 12.84 -15.83 -19.68
CA ASN A 133 14.00 -15.84 -18.79
C ASN A 133 13.75 -15.07 -17.48
N TYR A 134 12.73 -15.45 -16.76
CA TYR A 134 12.39 -14.86 -15.47
C TYR A 134 13.42 -15.27 -14.39
N SER A 135 14.16 -14.31 -13.85
CA SER A 135 15.08 -14.58 -12.73
C SER A 135 14.32 -14.70 -11.40
N GLN A 136 14.96 -15.27 -10.36
CA GLN A 136 14.34 -15.35 -9.03
C GLN A 136 14.04 -13.96 -8.44
N ALA A 137 14.86 -12.96 -8.76
CA ALA A 137 14.62 -11.57 -8.35
C ALA A 137 13.39 -10.95 -9.03
N ASP A 138 13.05 -11.44 -10.22
CA ASP A 138 11.88 -10.98 -10.96
C ASP A 138 10.59 -11.71 -10.53
N LYS A 139 10.69 -12.70 -9.66
CA LYS A 139 9.55 -13.47 -9.12
C LYS A 139 8.88 -12.81 -7.92
N MET A 140 9.21 -11.57 -7.64
CA MET A 140 8.56 -10.82 -6.56
C MET A 140 7.08 -10.62 -6.87
N GLU A 141 6.24 -10.90 -5.90
CA GLU A 141 4.84 -10.54 -5.97
C GLU A 141 4.66 -9.03 -5.81
N ARG A 142 3.72 -8.47 -6.56
CA ARG A 142 3.48 -7.03 -6.57
C ARG A 142 2.01 -6.70 -6.49
N THR A 143 1.70 -5.70 -5.66
CA THR A 143 0.34 -5.19 -5.53
C THR A 143 0.33 -3.67 -5.70
N GLY A 144 -0.79 -3.12 -6.14
CA GLY A 144 -1.05 -1.70 -6.05
C GLY A 144 -1.34 -1.32 -4.60
N VAL A 145 -2.47 -1.79 -4.07
CA VAL A 145 -2.86 -1.60 -2.65
C VAL A 145 -2.94 -2.97 -1.99
N ALA A 146 -2.22 -3.15 -0.88
CA ALA A 146 -2.36 -4.30 0.00
C ALA A 146 -2.98 -3.89 1.34
N VAL A 147 -4.02 -4.60 1.75
CA VAL A 147 -4.66 -4.46 3.07
C VAL A 147 -4.45 -5.74 3.84
N VAL A 148 -3.67 -5.68 4.90
CA VAL A 148 -3.25 -6.84 5.68
C VAL A 148 -3.75 -6.73 7.11
N ALA A 149 -4.52 -7.71 7.56
CA ALA A 149 -4.93 -7.88 8.95
C ALA A 149 -4.20 -9.11 9.52
N LYS A 150 -3.24 -8.91 10.41
CA LYS A 150 -2.39 -9.97 10.92
C LYS A 150 -2.41 -10.09 12.44
N GLU A 151 -2.01 -9.04 13.15
CA GLU A 151 -1.73 -9.10 14.58
C GLU A 151 -2.92 -8.67 15.45
N LYS A 152 -3.77 -7.82 14.89
CA LYS A 152 -4.88 -7.20 15.62
C LYS A 152 -6.27 -7.77 15.26
N GLY A 153 -6.31 -8.90 14.54
CA GLY A 153 -7.57 -9.54 14.15
C GLY A 153 -8.34 -8.76 13.07
N LEU A 154 -9.67 -8.83 13.10
CA LEU A 154 -10.53 -8.19 12.12
C LEU A 154 -10.28 -6.68 12.03
N ARG A 155 -10.09 -6.17 10.83
CA ARG A 155 -9.94 -4.75 10.54
C ARG A 155 -11.12 -4.26 9.71
N CYS A 156 -11.59 -3.05 9.95
CA CYS A 156 -12.76 -2.49 9.27
C CYS A 156 -12.54 -1.05 8.83
N GLY A 157 -13.49 -0.53 8.04
CA GLY A 157 -13.53 0.87 7.64
C GLY A 157 -12.53 1.26 6.56
N ILE A 158 -12.01 0.31 5.77
CA ILE A 158 -11.15 0.62 4.62
C ILE A 158 -12.04 1.00 3.43
N SER A 159 -11.76 2.15 2.82
CA SER A 159 -12.48 2.64 1.65
C SER A 159 -11.48 3.06 0.56
N LEU A 160 -11.61 2.45 -0.62
CA LEU A 160 -10.81 2.74 -1.81
C LEU A 160 -11.74 3.37 -2.85
N ARG A 161 -11.46 4.59 -3.29
CA ARG A 161 -12.34 5.37 -4.16
C ARG A 161 -11.55 6.02 -5.29
N ASN A 162 -12.11 6.02 -6.48
CA ASN A 162 -11.56 6.74 -7.63
C ASN A 162 -10.05 6.55 -7.78
N LEU A 163 -9.60 5.28 -7.73
CA LEU A 163 -8.20 4.91 -7.92
C LEU A 163 -7.98 4.44 -9.36
N LYS A 164 -6.88 4.86 -9.95
CA LYS A 164 -6.36 4.31 -11.20
C LYS A 164 -5.19 3.39 -10.86
N ILE A 165 -5.39 2.08 -10.93
CA ILE A 165 -4.36 1.10 -10.60
C ILE A 165 -4.08 0.27 -11.85
N HIS A 166 -2.87 0.34 -12.36
CA HIS A 166 -2.45 -0.34 -13.58
C HIS A 166 -0.96 -0.68 -13.56
N ASP A 167 -0.48 -1.41 -14.55
CA ASP A 167 0.92 -1.82 -14.68
C ASP A 167 1.49 -2.43 -13.39
N VAL A 168 0.71 -3.32 -12.76
CA VAL A 168 1.14 -4.09 -11.60
C VAL A 168 1.68 -5.43 -12.09
N HIS A 169 3.01 -5.53 -12.21
CA HIS A 169 3.70 -6.66 -12.84
C HIS A 169 4.31 -7.60 -11.81
N GLY A 170 3.48 -8.35 -11.11
CA GLY A 170 3.95 -9.35 -10.17
C GLY A 170 4.27 -10.71 -10.80
N ASN A 171 4.73 -11.64 -10.00
CA ASN A 171 5.02 -13.01 -10.40
C ASN A 171 3.73 -13.71 -10.87
N VAL A 172 3.68 -14.12 -12.12
CA VAL A 172 2.53 -14.83 -12.72
C VAL A 172 2.72 -16.34 -12.81
N TYR A 173 3.86 -16.84 -12.35
CA TYR A 173 4.22 -18.25 -12.48
C TYR A 173 4.02 -19.07 -11.22
N ASP A 174 3.65 -18.44 -10.13
CA ASP A 174 3.39 -19.12 -8.86
C ASP A 174 1.89 -19.33 -8.65
N LYS A 175 1.52 -20.48 -8.08
CA LYS A 175 0.10 -20.81 -7.85
C LYS A 175 -0.55 -19.95 -6.76
N HIS A 176 0.25 -19.29 -5.95
CA HIS A 176 -0.19 -18.42 -4.86
C HIS A 176 0.21 -16.98 -5.12
N MET A 177 -0.29 -16.45 -6.21
CA MET A 177 -0.02 -15.09 -6.64
C MET A 177 -0.74 -14.09 -5.73
N ASN A 178 0.03 -13.39 -4.92
CA ASN A 178 -0.44 -12.22 -4.19
C ASN A 178 -0.23 -10.95 -5.04
N ASN A 179 -0.65 -11.03 -6.28
CA ASN A 179 -0.48 -10.01 -7.29
C ASN A 179 -1.82 -9.38 -7.64
N GLY A 180 -1.77 -8.13 -8.02
CA GLY A 180 -2.93 -7.45 -8.55
C GLY A 180 -3.09 -6.02 -8.07
N GLY A 181 -4.06 -5.32 -8.61
CA GLY A 181 -4.33 -3.95 -8.28
C GLY A 181 -4.64 -3.76 -6.79
N ILE A 182 -5.52 -4.60 -6.24
CA ILE A 182 -5.92 -4.56 -4.83
C ILE A 182 -5.84 -5.97 -4.27
N TYR A 183 -5.18 -6.10 -3.12
CA TYR A 183 -5.02 -7.35 -2.40
C TYR A 183 -5.44 -7.18 -0.94
N MET A 184 -6.37 -8.00 -0.49
CA MET A 184 -6.84 -8.00 0.89
C MET A 184 -6.55 -9.35 1.54
N LEU A 185 -5.90 -9.31 2.68
CA LEU A 185 -5.42 -10.48 3.38
C LEU A 185 -5.76 -10.43 4.84
N VAL A 186 -6.26 -11.54 5.38
CA VAL A 186 -6.41 -11.75 6.82
C VAL A 186 -5.58 -12.96 7.20
N ILE A 187 -4.63 -12.77 8.11
CA ILE A 187 -3.72 -13.80 8.62
C ILE A 187 -4.08 -14.09 10.08
N ASN A 188 -4.07 -15.38 10.46
CA ASN A 188 -4.29 -15.83 11.84
C ASN A 188 -5.61 -15.37 12.48
N ILE A 189 -6.72 -15.59 11.80
CA ILE A 189 -8.00 -15.61 12.51
C ILE A 189 -8.05 -16.93 13.29
N SER A 190 -7.69 -16.91 14.56
CA SER A 190 -8.26 -17.84 15.51
C SER A 190 -9.76 -17.51 15.61
N MET A 191 -10.56 -18.11 14.77
CA MET A 191 -12.01 -18.07 14.96
C MET A 191 -12.31 -18.86 16.24
N ASN A 192 -12.42 -18.19 17.35
CA ASN A 192 -13.20 -18.69 18.47
C ASN A 192 -14.67 -18.68 18.00
N ILE A 193 -15.09 -19.80 17.40
CA ILE A 193 -16.48 -20.05 16.96
C ILE A 193 -17.47 -20.09 18.16
N MET A 194 -17.01 -19.84 19.38
CA MET A 194 -17.82 -19.92 20.59
C MET A 194 -18.60 -18.64 20.95
N GLU A 195 -18.53 -17.57 20.19
CA GLU A 195 -19.26 -16.34 20.52
C GLU A 195 -20.29 -15.91 19.46
N MET A 196 -20.81 -16.84 18.67
CA MET A 196 -21.92 -16.59 17.76
C MET A 196 -23.17 -17.41 18.10
N PHE A 197 -23.60 -17.35 19.37
CA PHE A 197 -24.94 -17.78 19.75
C PHE A 197 -25.54 -16.81 20.77
#